data_0da4ca03fc6ef08daa6a51955718bab2
#
_entry.id   0da4ca03fc6ef08daa6a51955718bab2
#
_cell.length_a   1.000
_cell.length_b   1.000
_cell.length_c   1.000
_cell.angle_alpha   90.00
_cell.angle_beta   90.00
_cell.angle_gamma   90.00
#
_symmetry.space_group_name_H-M   'P 1'
#
loop_
_entity.id
_entity.type
_entity.pdbx_description
1 polymer ?
#
loop_
_entity_poly.entity_id
_entity_poly.type
_entity_poly.pdbx_seq_one_letter_code
_entity_poly.pdbx_strand_id
1 'polypeptide(L)'
;MHTLNTHKRLLALTVAMALSTPAAFAAENVWESIEVTAQKRNENISDVGIAITAFSGEQLEALGLESSTELIAFTPGVSLAGDIGGQRAIFNIRGVVQNDYADLAEAPVAVYVDGGYLASTQAQTFGLFDVARIEILKGPQGTLFGRNATGGLVNTITAKPTADTEGYAEFTAARFEQYRFEGAISGEIADGIYGRFSGFTNQQGEILENIYEDGAAPDTRLGSVGGGEDGYNDDTKAFRAQLLFDIGEEGSLLLSGNWSDTTKSEGPYQVVNTTEIKDADGNVIDVIYAADDPLGCDTIQAGVCVDGNFNGDPFRPVQGGDFNGNFDPDGSGNKVNKDFAFDDQNKIKSKGLAATLDYAFESFDFFAMSDYKEFKRTVGLDSDQTASPELIFQSNSTIEQFSQEFRFSGESADLKWVGGLYYLSIDTDYSQGLAGSPTTFFLGGEENNTLVSLETESYSVFGQIDYSLSDDLVLVGGLRYTREDKDFVGNVYQNENTNDRVIEIDTTTTSLETLVDSNDQNLWSAKLQLEYSVGNSLYYAGINRGVKAGSFNAPLQGGFSLYEPEELTAYEAG
;
A
#
# COMPACT_ATOMS: atom_id res chain seq x y z
N MET A 1 -5.74 -45.96 -32.59
CA MET A 1 -7.11 -45.92 -32.05
C MET A 1 -7.23 -46.19 -30.55
N HIS A 2 -6.14 -46.36 -29.81
CA HIS A 2 -6.18 -46.65 -28.36
C HIS A 2 -5.88 -45.42 -27.44
N THR A 3 -5.42 -44.33 -27.97
CA THR A 3 -5.04 -43.14 -27.17
C THR A 3 -6.20 -42.15 -26.97
N LEU A 4 -7.24 -42.17 -27.80
CA LEU A 4 -8.41 -41.25 -27.65
C LEU A 4 -9.38 -41.66 -26.53
N ASN A 5 -9.31 -42.87 -26.02
CA ASN A 5 -10.25 -43.37 -24.98
C ASN A 5 -9.78 -43.03 -23.54
N THR A 6 -8.50 -42.75 -23.34
CA THR A 6 -7.95 -42.43 -22.01
C THR A 6 -8.28 -41.00 -21.60
N HIS A 7 -8.20 -40.04 -22.52
CA HIS A 7 -8.56 -38.64 -22.25
C HIS A 7 -10.06 -38.42 -21.98
N LYS A 8 -10.93 -39.20 -22.67
CA LYS A 8 -12.38 -39.14 -22.39
C LYS A 8 -12.76 -39.71 -21.03
N ARG A 9 -11.99 -40.67 -20.51
CA ARG A 9 -12.23 -41.24 -19.17
C ARG A 9 -11.68 -40.34 -18.05
N LEU A 10 -10.59 -39.64 -18.27
CA LEU A 10 -10.10 -38.61 -17.34
C LEU A 10 -11.05 -37.40 -17.28
N LEU A 11 -11.55 -36.93 -18.42
CA LEU A 11 -12.54 -35.82 -18.45
C LEU A 11 -13.85 -36.21 -17.77
N ALA A 12 -14.29 -37.46 -17.90
CA ALA A 12 -15.50 -37.95 -17.25
C ALA A 12 -15.33 -38.13 -15.72
N LEU A 13 -14.11 -38.40 -15.24
CA LEU A 13 -13.84 -38.50 -13.80
C LEU A 13 -13.76 -37.11 -13.14
N THR A 14 -13.19 -36.11 -13.80
CA THR A 14 -13.19 -34.72 -13.35
C THR A 14 -14.57 -34.09 -13.32
N VAL A 15 -15.43 -34.37 -14.31
CA VAL A 15 -16.81 -33.89 -14.31
C VAL A 15 -17.68 -34.64 -13.27
N ALA A 16 -17.37 -35.88 -12.93
CA ALA A 16 -18.11 -36.62 -11.90
C ALA A 16 -17.74 -36.15 -10.47
N MET A 17 -16.56 -35.66 -10.23
CA MET A 17 -16.18 -35.02 -8.95
C MET A 17 -16.80 -33.63 -8.78
N ALA A 18 -17.05 -32.90 -9.87
CA ALA A 18 -17.70 -31.60 -9.83
C ALA A 18 -19.24 -31.65 -9.63
N LEU A 19 -19.85 -32.83 -9.68
CA LEU A 19 -21.30 -33.05 -9.53
C LEU A 19 -21.69 -33.60 -8.14
N SER A 20 -20.79 -33.74 -7.19
CA SER A 20 -21.12 -33.96 -5.80
C SER A 20 -21.62 -32.65 -5.19
N THR A 21 -22.91 -32.35 -5.38
CA THR A 21 -23.57 -31.27 -4.65
C THR A 21 -23.45 -31.51 -3.17
N PRO A 22 -22.85 -30.60 -2.37
CA PRO A 22 -23.02 -30.67 -0.93
C PRO A 22 -24.51 -30.54 -0.64
N ALA A 23 -25.03 -31.40 0.21
CA ALA A 23 -26.41 -31.28 0.72
C ALA A 23 -26.50 -29.86 1.33
N ALA A 24 -27.42 -29.05 0.80
CA ALA A 24 -27.74 -27.75 1.38
C ALA A 24 -28.26 -28.01 2.80
N PHE A 25 -27.38 -27.88 3.79
CA PHE A 25 -27.86 -27.67 5.14
C PHE A 25 -28.52 -26.29 5.12
N ALA A 26 -29.80 -26.24 5.46
CA ALA A 26 -30.48 -24.99 5.76
C ALA A 26 -29.66 -24.33 6.89
N ALA A 27 -28.85 -23.35 6.55
CA ALA A 27 -28.22 -22.49 7.56
C ALA A 27 -29.38 -21.82 8.31
N GLU A 28 -29.55 -22.13 9.58
CA GLU A 28 -30.17 -21.20 10.49
C GLU A 28 -29.41 -19.90 10.30
N ASN A 29 -30.12 -18.79 10.09
CA ASN A 29 -29.54 -17.44 10.08
C ASN A 29 -29.05 -17.10 11.50
N VAL A 30 -27.96 -17.72 11.89
CA VAL A 30 -27.14 -17.20 12.99
C VAL A 30 -26.41 -16.00 12.36
N TRP A 31 -26.80 -14.81 12.77
CA TRP A 31 -26.02 -13.62 12.47
C TRP A 31 -24.63 -13.88 13.06
N GLU A 32 -23.67 -14.13 12.22
CA GLU A 32 -22.30 -14.34 12.65
C GLU A 32 -21.82 -13.06 13.33
N SER A 33 -21.61 -13.12 14.64
CA SER A 33 -21.09 -11.99 15.39
C SER A 33 -19.59 -11.90 15.10
N ILE A 34 -19.17 -10.84 14.41
CA ILE A 34 -17.76 -10.62 14.12
C ILE A 34 -17.10 -10.06 15.39
N GLU A 35 -16.12 -10.78 15.91
CA GLU A 35 -15.23 -10.27 16.96
C GLU A 35 -14.19 -9.34 16.36
N VAL A 36 -13.95 -8.20 17.01
CA VAL A 36 -12.97 -7.19 16.61
C VAL A 36 -12.00 -6.88 17.74
N THR A 37 -10.83 -6.35 17.38
CA THR A 37 -9.80 -5.91 18.34
C THR A 37 -9.64 -4.39 18.36
N ALA A 38 -10.68 -3.68 17.99
CA ALA A 38 -10.71 -2.24 17.80
C ALA A 38 -10.34 -1.41 19.05
N GLN A 39 -10.53 -1.97 20.25
CA GLN A 39 -10.14 -1.35 21.53
C GLN A 39 -8.96 -2.07 22.20
N LYS A 40 -8.11 -2.79 21.40
CA LYS A 40 -7.03 -3.62 21.92
C LYS A 40 -7.51 -4.73 22.88
N ARG A 41 -8.79 -5.09 22.79
CA ARG A 41 -9.49 -6.19 23.48
C ARG A 41 -10.38 -6.91 22.47
N ASN A 42 -10.64 -8.19 22.69
CA ASN A 42 -11.60 -8.94 21.86
C ASN A 42 -13.02 -8.57 22.29
N GLU A 43 -13.78 -7.94 21.43
CA GLU A 43 -15.14 -7.48 21.67
C GLU A 43 -16.00 -7.76 20.43
N ASN A 44 -17.31 -7.91 20.64
CA ASN A 44 -18.21 -8.01 19.50
C ASN A 44 -18.34 -6.65 18.80
N ILE A 45 -18.36 -6.62 17.47
CA ILE A 45 -18.47 -5.39 16.69
C ILE A 45 -19.70 -4.53 17.09
N SER A 46 -20.80 -5.18 17.53
CA SER A 46 -22.03 -4.49 17.97
C SER A 46 -21.89 -3.79 19.31
N ASP A 47 -20.89 -4.14 20.10
CA ASP A 47 -20.68 -3.64 21.45
C ASP A 47 -19.62 -2.53 21.52
N VAL A 48 -19.09 -2.12 20.36
CA VAL A 48 -18.03 -1.11 20.26
C VAL A 48 -18.59 0.19 19.68
N GLY A 49 -18.48 1.28 20.45
CA GLY A 49 -18.92 2.63 20.05
C GLY A 49 -17.96 3.30 19.05
N ILE A 50 -17.64 2.64 17.94
CA ILE A 50 -16.78 3.13 16.87
C ILE A 50 -17.40 2.74 15.53
N ALA A 51 -17.28 3.60 14.52
CA ALA A 51 -17.68 3.26 13.16
C ALA A 51 -16.68 2.27 12.54
N ILE A 52 -17.01 0.98 12.56
CA ILE A 52 -16.16 -0.11 12.08
C ILE A 52 -16.80 -0.77 10.86
N THR A 53 -15.96 -1.19 9.91
CA THR A 53 -16.29 -2.19 8.89
C THR A 53 -15.33 -3.36 9.08
N ALA A 54 -15.86 -4.57 9.23
CA ALA A 54 -15.05 -5.76 9.37
C ALA A 54 -15.44 -6.80 8.32
N PHE A 55 -14.45 -7.55 7.84
CA PHE A 55 -14.62 -8.67 6.93
C PHE A 55 -13.97 -9.90 7.54
N SER A 56 -14.68 -11.00 7.64
CA SER A 56 -14.09 -12.29 7.97
C SER A 56 -13.29 -12.85 6.78
N GLY A 57 -12.38 -13.81 7.02
CA GLY A 57 -11.66 -14.50 5.95
C GLY A 57 -12.60 -15.14 4.94
N GLU A 58 -13.68 -15.78 5.38
CA GLU A 58 -14.70 -16.36 4.50
C GLU A 58 -15.42 -15.32 3.64
N GLN A 59 -15.68 -14.12 4.19
CA GLN A 59 -16.27 -13.03 3.41
C GLN A 59 -15.30 -12.47 2.38
N LEU A 60 -14.01 -12.35 2.69
CA LEU A 60 -12.98 -11.93 1.73
C LEU A 60 -12.88 -12.91 0.56
N GLU A 61 -12.87 -14.22 0.85
CA GLU A 61 -12.87 -15.28 -0.15
C GLU A 61 -14.14 -15.25 -1.01
N ALA A 62 -15.33 -15.17 -0.38
CA ALA A 62 -16.62 -15.12 -1.08
C ALA A 62 -16.77 -13.89 -1.99
N LEU A 63 -16.12 -12.76 -1.65
CA LEU A 63 -16.11 -11.53 -2.44
C LEU A 63 -14.97 -11.52 -3.48
N GLY A 64 -14.04 -12.48 -3.43
CA GLY A 64 -12.90 -12.56 -4.32
C GLY A 64 -11.90 -11.43 -4.10
N LEU A 65 -11.72 -10.98 -2.84
CA LEU A 65 -10.77 -9.92 -2.50
C LEU A 65 -9.37 -10.49 -2.28
N GLU A 66 -8.47 -10.21 -3.19
CA GLU A 66 -7.11 -10.76 -3.22
C GLU A 66 -6.04 -9.74 -2.77
N SER A 67 -6.40 -8.47 -2.67
CA SER A 67 -5.50 -7.39 -2.27
C SER A 67 -6.14 -6.41 -1.28
N SER A 68 -5.29 -5.76 -0.48
CA SER A 68 -5.72 -4.72 0.46
C SER A 68 -6.42 -3.54 -0.22
N THR A 69 -6.13 -3.28 -1.49
CA THR A 69 -6.70 -2.17 -2.26
C THR A 69 -8.15 -2.41 -2.68
N GLU A 70 -8.56 -3.66 -2.83
CA GLU A 70 -9.92 -4.03 -3.25
C GLU A 70 -10.97 -3.82 -2.15
N LEU A 71 -10.55 -3.74 -0.89
CA LEU A 71 -11.42 -3.47 0.26
C LEU A 71 -12.25 -2.19 0.11
N ILE A 72 -11.73 -1.21 -0.64
CA ILE A 72 -12.41 0.08 -0.84
C ILE A 72 -13.75 -0.06 -1.56
N ALA A 73 -13.87 -1.04 -2.46
CA ALA A 73 -15.10 -1.27 -3.22
C ALA A 73 -16.28 -1.64 -2.31
N PHE A 74 -15.98 -2.20 -1.13
CA PHE A 74 -16.97 -2.68 -0.17
C PHE A 74 -16.99 -1.87 1.13
N THR A 75 -16.19 -0.80 1.22
CA THR A 75 -16.08 0.01 2.44
C THR A 75 -16.51 1.46 2.19
N PRO A 76 -17.76 1.84 2.48
CA PRO A 76 -18.23 3.21 2.30
C PRO A 76 -17.38 4.22 3.09
N GLY A 77 -17.00 5.34 2.45
CA GLY A 77 -16.18 6.39 3.04
C GLY A 77 -14.69 6.08 3.09
N VAL A 78 -14.25 5.02 2.40
CA VAL A 78 -12.84 4.68 2.17
C VAL A 78 -12.55 4.74 0.68
N SER A 79 -11.44 5.31 0.31
CA SER A 79 -10.91 5.36 -1.06
C SER A 79 -9.38 5.25 -1.03
N LEU A 80 -8.76 5.20 -2.18
CA LEU A 80 -7.30 5.23 -2.32
C LEU A 80 -6.86 6.55 -2.95
N ALA A 81 -5.69 7.00 -2.57
CA ALA A 81 -5.02 8.16 -3.15
C ALA A 81 -3.53 7.86 -3.33
N GLY A 82 -2.86 8.71 -4.10
CA GLY A 82 -1.40 8.69 -4.21
C GLY A 82 -0.84 7.56 -5.05
N ASP A 83 -1.61 7.00 -5.97
CA ASP A 83 -1.12 5.97 -6.87
C ASP A 83 -0.26 6.56 -7.99
N ILE A 84 0.99 6.08 -8.06
CA ILE A 84 1.87 6.29 -9.20
C ILE A 84 2.12 4.90 -9.81
N GLY A 85 1.52 4.63 -10.95
CA GLY A 85 1.72 3.39 -11.68
C GLY A 85 1.12 2.13 -11.06
N GLY A 86 0.07 2.25 -10.23
CA GLY A 86 -0.58 1.08 -9.60
C GLY A 86 0.21 0.46 -8.46
N GLN A 87 1.32 1.08 -8.04
CA GLN A 87 2.27 0.47 -7.11
C GLN A 87 2.19 0.99 -5.69
N ARG A 88 1.46 2.06 -5.48
CA ARG A 88 1.29 2.71 -4.20
C ARG A 88 -0.17 3.04 -3.97
N ALA A 89 -0.72 2.50 -2.91
CA ALA A 89 -2.07 2.82 -2.48
C ALA A 89 -2.03 3.36 -1.06
N ILE A 90 -2.47 4.60 -0.88
CA ILE A 90 -2.64 5.21 0.43
C ILE A 90 -4.12 5.24 0.75
N PHE A 91 -4.49 4.64 1.86
CA PHE A 91 -5.88 4.69 2.33
C PHE A 91 -6.29 6.11 2.68
N ASN A 92 -7.45 6.49 2.18
CA ASN A 92 -8.15 7.72 2.49
C ASN A 92 -9.44 7.36 3.21
N ILE A 93 -9.58 7.76 4.46
CA ILE A 93 -10.79 7.54 5.25
C ILE A 93 -11.45 8.88 5.54
N ARG A 94 -12.72 9.06 5.12
CA ARG A 94 -13.52 10.28 5.32
C ARG A 94 -12.84 11.56 4.80
N GLY A 95 -12.05 11.47 3.73
CA GLY A 95 -11.33 12.60 3.12
C GLY A 95 -10.00 12.96 3.80
N VAL A 96 -9.57 12.21 4.81
CA VAL A 96 -8.27 12.39 5.47
C VAL A 96 -7.24 11.55 4.74
N VAL A 97 -6.31 12.20 4.03
CA VAL A 97 -5.38 11.55 3.09
C VAL A 97 -4.05 12.28 3.01
N GLN A 98 -3.01 11.58 2.61
CA GLN A 98 -1.72 12.11 2.19
C GLN A 98 -1.53 11.85 0.69
N ASN A 99 -1.18 12.89 -0.07
CA ASN A 99 -0.97 12.83 -1.52
C ASN A 99 0.51 12.96 -1.93
N ASP A 100 1.42 13.12 -0.97
CA ASP A 100 2.84 13.15 -1.26
C ASP A 100 3.32 11.78 -1.73
N TYR A 101 4.05 11.72 -2.84
CA TYR A 101 4.56 10.48 -3.43
C TYR A 101 5.91 10.03 -2.84
N ALA A 102 6.58 10.86 -2.04
CA ALA A 102 7.84 10.50 -1.40
C ALA A 102 7.67 9.36 -0.38
N ASP A 103 8.56 8.38 -0.39
CA ASP A 103 8.48 7.20 0.49
C ASP A 103 8.68 7.54 1.97
N LEU A 104 9.25 8.71 2.27
CA LEU A 104 9.37 9.22 3.63
C LEU A 104 8.10 9.91 4.15
N ALA A 105 7.10 10.14 3.29
CA ALA A 105 5.85 10.76 3.69
C ALA A 105 4.96 9.79 4.46
N GLU A 106 4.53 10.20 5.65
CA GLU A 106 3.68 9.39 6.52
C GLU A 106 2.19 9.56 6.20
N ALA A 107 1.47 8.46 6.12
CA ALA A 107 0.03 8.49 5.88
C ALA A 107 -0.77 8.81 7.16
N PRO A 108 -1.89 9.54 7.08
CA PRO A 108 -2.76 9.82 8.23
C PRO A 108 -3.74 8.69 8.56
N VAL A 109 -3.74 7.62 7.77
CA VAL A 109 -4.44 6.36 8.04
C VAL A 109 -3.39 5.32 8.37
N ALA A 110 -3.44 4.81 9.59
CA ALA A 110 -2.49 3.80 10.03
C ALA A 110 -2.87 2.41 9.48
N VAL A 111 -1.88 1.62 9.12
CA VAL A 111 -2.08 0.22 8.70
C VAL A 111 -1.32 -0.70 9.64
N TYR A 112 -1.99 -1.77 10.07
CA TYR A 112 -1.45 -2.78 10.97
C TYR A 112 -1.61 -4.17 10.38
N VAL A 113 -0.65 -5.03 10.66
CA VAL A 113 -0.76 -6.47 10.44
C VAL A 113 -0.42 -7.17 11.75
N ASP A 114 -1.34 -7.98 12.27
CA ASP A 114 -1.24 -8.68 13.57
C ASP A 114 -0.84 -7.78 14.74
N GLY A 115 -1.31 -6.52 14.72
CA GLY A 115 -0.99 -5.50 15.73
C GLY A 115 0.31 -4.75 15.51
N GLY A 116 1.17 -5.17 14.56
CA GLY A 116 2.40 -4.48 14.17
C GLY A 116 2.12 -3.36 13.16
N TYR A 117 2.52 -2.14 13.48
CA TYR A 117 2.40 -0.97 12.61
C TYR A 117 3.22 -1.14 11.33
N LEU A 118 2.72 -0.65 10.19
CA LEU A 118 3.45 -0.54 8.93
C LEU A 118 3.82 0.93 8.68
N ALA A 119 5.09 1.27 8.89
CA ALA A 119 5.60 2.64 8.68
C ALA A 119 5.65 2.99 7.19
N SER A 120 6.04 2.02 6.35
CA SER A 120 6.11 2.21 4.90
C SER A 120 4.71 2.32 4.30
N THR A 121 4.42 3.44 3.64
CA THR A 121 3.19 3.61 2.86
C THR A 121 3.13 2.67 1.66
N GLN A 122 4.28 2.25 1.15
CA GLN A 122 4.42 1.32 0.03
C GLN A 122 4.01 -0.11 0.42
N ALA A 123 4.25 -0.47 1.68
CA ALA A 123 3.88 -1.77 2.22
C ALA A 123 2.37 -1.89 2.53
N GLN A 124 1.59 -0.83 2.36
CA GLN A 124 0.13 -0.86 2.55
C GLN A 124 -0.61 -1.57 1.42
N THR A 125 0.03 -1.71 0.26
CA THR A 125 -0.48 -2.50 -0.87
C THR A 125 0.12 -3.89 -0.81
N PHE A 126 -0.63 -4.85 -0.30
CA PHE A 126 -0.18 -6.25 -0.16
C PHE A 126 -1.28 -7.24 -0.55
N GLY A 127 -0.87 -8.42 -1.00
CA GLY A 127 -1.76 -9.52 -1.29
C GLY A 127 -2.37 -10.08 -0.01
N LEU A 128 -3.67 -10.29 -0.02
CA LEU A 128 -4.38 -10.94 1.06
C LEU A 128 -4.27 -12.45 0.89
N PHE A 129 -3.74 -13.13 1.90
CA PHE A 129 -3.69 -14.58 1.97
C PHE A 129 -3.72 -15.02 3.42
N ASP A 130 -4.43 -16.12 3.67
CA ASP A 130 -4.53 -16.74 4.99
C ASP A 130 -4.90 -15.71 6.08
N VAL A 131 -5.92 -14.90 5.80
CA VAL A 131 -6.42 -13.83 6.65
C VAL A 131 -7.58 -14.34 7.49
N ALA A 132 -7.55 -14.11 8.80
CA ALA A 132 -8.68 -14.40 9.68
C ALA A 132 -9.77 -13.34 9.57
N ARG A 133 -9.37 -12.05 9.55
CA ARG A 133 -10.28 -10.91 9.37
C ARG A 133 -9.52 -9.62 9.07
N ILE A 134 -10.24 -8.64 8.55
CA ILE A 134 -9.77 -7.25 8.38
C ILE A 134 -10.76 -6.32 9.07
N GLU A 135 -10.23 -5.38 9.85
CA GLU A 135 -10.98 -4.36 10.59
C GLU A 135 -10.60 -2.98 10.04
N ILE A 136 -11.59 -2.18 9.64
CA ILE A 136 -11.41 -0.81 9.17
C ILE A 136 -12.13 0.12 10.13
N LEU A 137 -11.36 0.84 10.95
CA LEU A 137 -11.88 1.78 11.94
C LEU A 137 -11.86 3.18 11.34
N LYS A 138 -13.00 3.85 11.36
CA LYS A 138 -13.18 5.16 10.73
C LYS A 138 -13.23 6.26 11.79
N GLY A 139 -12.44 7.31 11.58
CA GLY A 139 -12.26 8.40 12.54
C GLY A 139 -11.02 8.21 13.42
N PRO A 140 -10.64 9.23 14.23
CA PRO A 140 -9.39 9.22 14.98
C PRO A 140 -9.30 8.07 15.99
N GLN A 141 -8.21 7.29 15.91
CA GLN A 141 -7.92 6.16 16.80
C GLN A 141 -6.58 6.35 17.54
N GLY A 142 -6.07 7.58 17.59
CA GLY A 142 -4.75 7.89 18.12
C GLY A 142 -4.53 7.51 19.59
N THR A 143 -5.57 7.37 20.40
CA THR A 143 -5.46 7.03 21.82
C THR A 143 -4.84 5.67 22.05
N LEU A 144 -5.34 4.62 21.41
CA LEU A 144 -4.86 3.25 21.57
C LEU A 144 -3.86 2.81 20.49
N PHE A 145 -4.02 3.32 19.28
CA PHE A 145 -3.16 2.94 18.14
C PHE A 145 -2.01 3.93 17.90
N GLY A 146 -2.11 5.14 18.43
CA GLY A 146 -1.00 6.10 18.42
C GLY A 146 -0.97 7.00 17.21
N ARG A 147 0.26 7.35 16.81
CA ARG A 147 0.53 8.29 15.72
C ARG A 147 -0.09 7.81 14.40
N ASN A 148 -0.41 8.76 13.53
CA ASN A 148 -0.86 8.50 12.17
C ASN A 148 -2.21 7.77 12.03
N ALA A 149 -2.96 7.60 13.13
CA ALA A 149 -4.34 7.11 13.12
C ALA A 149 -5.35 8.25 13.23
N THR A 150 -5.14 9.34 12.46
CA THR A 150 -6.00 10.54 12.47
C THR A 150 -7.26 10.36 11.65
N GLY A 151 -7.17 9.80 10.46
CA GLY A 151 -8.32 9.49 9.60
C GLY A 151 -9.01 8.19 9.99
N GLY A 152 -8.27 7.29 10.59
CA GLY A 152 -8.67 5.94 10.94
C GLY A 152 -7.53 4.95 10.84
N LEU A 153 -7.86 3.67 10.78
CA LEU A 153 -6.87 2.61 10.57
C LEU A 153 -7.46 1.41 9.82
N VAL A 154 -6.57 0.64 9.21
CA VAL A 154 -6.83 -0.68 8.64
C VAL A 154 -5.99 -1.69 9.41
N ASN A 155 -6.62 -2.69 10.01
CA ASN A 155 -5.97 -3.73 10.79
C ASN A 155 -6.27 -5.11 10.19
N THR A 156 -5.24 -5.77 9.68
CA THR A 156 -5.33 -7.12 9.13
C THR A 156 -4.87 -8.11 10.18
N ILE A 157 -5.71 -9.08 10.51
CA ILE A 157 -5.42 -10.16 11.44
C ILE A 157 -5.29 -11.45 10.63
N THR A 158 -4.14 -12.10 10.72
CA THR A 158 -3.86 -13.34 10.02
C THR A 158 -4.36 -14.55 10.81
N ALA A 159 -4.57 -15.68 10.12
CA ALA A 159 -4.94 -16.91 10.78
C ALA A 159 -3.78 -17.39 11.67
N LYS A 160 -4.10 -17.81 12.90
CA LYS A 160 -3.13 -18.31 13.89
C LYS A 160 -2.96 -19.84 13.78
N PRO A 161 -1.85 -20.40 14.32
CA PRO A 161 -1.71 -21.84 14.48
C PRO A 161 -2.85 -22.46 15.29
N THR A 162 -3.29 -23.65 14.89
CA THR A 162 -4.38 -24.42 15.51
C THR A 162 -3.88 -25.76 16.04
N ALA A 163 -4.57 -26.31 17.05
CA ALA A 163 -4.24 -27.62 17.60
C ALA A 163 -4.62 -28.74 16.60
N ASP A 164 -5.76 -28.62 15.97
CA ASP A 164 -6.21 -29.57 14.95
C ASP A 164 -5.42 -29.40 13.67
N THR A 165 -5.10 -30.51 13.00
CA THR A 165 -4.47 -30.44 11.68
C THR A 165 -5.49 -30.00 10.65
N GLU A 166 -5.26 -28.84 10.07
CA GLU A 166 -6.10 -28.26 9.02
C GLU A 166 -5.25 -27.64 7.91
N GLY A 167 -5.85 -27.38 6.78
CA GLY A 167 -5.17 -26.72 5.68
C GLY A 167 -6.06 -26.60 4.46
N TYR A 168 -5.66 -25.73 3.54
CA TYR A 168 -6.29 -25.54 2.26
C TYR A 168 -5.24 -25.33 1.18
N ALA A 169 -5.67 -25.54 -0.06
CA ALA A 169 -4.90 -25.17 -1.25
C ALA A 169 -5.88 -24.71 -2.33
N GLU A 170 -5.58 -23.57 -2.88
CA GLU A 170 -6.38 -22.95 -3.95
C GLU A 170 -5.50 -22.69 -5.17
N PHE A 171 -6.09 -22.89 -6.36
CA PHE A 171 -5.45 -22.58 -7.62
C PHE A 171 -6.41 -21.81 -8.50
N THR A 172 -6.01 -20.62 -8.92
CA THR A 172 -6.75 -19.76 -9.83
C THR A 172 -5.99 -19.65 -11.16
N ALA A 173 -6.70 -19.81 -12.26
CA ALA A 173 -6.20 -19.53 -13.60
C ALA A 173 -7.16 -18.57 -14.31
N ALA A 174 -6.64 -17.47 -14.82
CA ALA A 174 -7.44 -16.42 -15.44
C ALA A 174 -6.84 -15.94 -16.77
N ARG A 175 -7.43 -14.88 -17.36
CA ARG A 175 -6.92 -14.24 -18.58
C ARG A 175 -5.54 -13.64 -18.35
N PHE A 176 -4.82 -13.32 -19.40
CA PHE A 176 -3.49 -12.75 -19.40
C PHE A 176 -2.46 -13.64 -18.68
N GLU A 177 -2.57 -14.96 -18.91
CA GLU A 177 -1.66 -15.96 -18.33
C GLU A 177 -1.54 -15.85 -16.80
N GLN A 178 -2.63 -15.44 -16.14
CA GLN A 178 -2.65 -15.36 -14.68
C GLN A 178 -2.77 -16.75 -14.07
N TYR A 179 -1.84 -17.05 -13.18
CA TYR A 179 -1.81 -18.26 -12.35
C TYR A 179 -1.54 -17.84 -10.90
N ARG A 180 -2.50 -18.08 -10.04
CA ARG A 180 -2.37 -17.87 -8.60
C ARG A 180 -2.46 -19.22 -7.89
N PHE A 181 -1.55 -19.44 -6.99
CA PHE A 181 -1.59 -20.56 -6.05
C PHE A 181 -1.51 -20.00 -4.63
N GLU A 182 -2.42 -20.42 -3.77
CA GLU A 182 -2.46 -20.07 -2.36
C GLU A 182 -2.67 -21.32 -1.52
N GLY A 183 -2.13 -21.35 -0.30
CA GLY A 183 -2.38 -22.45 0.63
C GLY A 183 -1.81 -22.21 2.00
N ALA A 184 -2.39 -22.94 2.95
CA ALA A 184 -1.93 -22.98 4.33
C ALA A 184 -2.04 -24.39 4.91
N ILE A 185 -1.18 -24.67 5.87
CA ILE A 185 -1.24 -25.87 6.71
C ILE A 185 -0.97 -25.49 8.16
N SER A 186 -1.76 -25.99 9.08
CA SER A 186 -1.66 -25.75 10.51
C SER A 186 -1.82 -27.06 11.28
N GLY A 187 -1.31 -27.12 12.50
CA GLY A 187 -1.51 -28.24 13.41
C GLY A 187 -0.51 -28.30 14.55
N GLU A 188 -0.75 -29.23 15.47
CA GLU A 188 0.15 -29.52 16.57
C GLU A 188 1.45 -30.17 16.07
N ILE A 189 2.60 -29.60 16.45
CA ILE A 189 3.94 -30.11 16.15
C ILE A 189 4.44 -30.98 17.29
N ALA A 190 4.19 -30.56 18.53
CA ALA A 190 4.49 -31.23 19.77
C ALA A 190 3.53 -30.73 20.86
N ASP A 191 3.45 -31.41 21.99
CA ASP A 191 2.59 -31.05 23.12
C ASP A 191 2.77 -29.57 23.51
N GLY A 192 1.70 -28.77 23.38
CA GLY A 192 1.70 -27.33 23.60
C GLY A 192 2.48 -26.49 22.57
N ILE A 193 2.82 -27.04 21.40
CA ILE A 193 3.49 -26.31 20.31
C ILE A 193 2.74 -26.52 19.01
N TYR A 194 2.23 -25.45 18.45
CA TYR A 194 1.46 -25.45 17.21
C TYR A 194 2.17 -24.65 16.15
N GLY A 195 2.07 -25.10 14.91
CA GLY A 195 2.67 -24.43 13.76
C GLY A 195 1.66 -24.12 12.67
N ARG A 196 1.87 -23.00 11.98
CA ARG A 196 1.15 -22.66 10.75
C ARG A 196 2.15 -22.17 9.71
N PHE A 197 2.03 -22.69 8.50
CA PHE A 197 2.75 -22.21 7.35
C PHE A 197 1.76 -21.85 6.26
N SER A 198 1.86 -20.66 5.72
CA SER A 198 1.00 -20.19 4.65
C SER A 198 1.79 -19.42 3.59
N GLY A 199 1.26 -19.35 2.39
CA GLY A 199 1.86 -18.59 1.33
C GLY A 199 1.04 -18.56 0.06
N PHE A 200 1.37 -17.59 -0.78
CA PHE A 200 0.81 -17.51 -2.13
C PHE A 200 1.86 -17.09 -3.14
N THR A 201 1.58 -17.39 -4.39
CA THR A 201 2.27 -16.87 -5.55
C THR A 201 1.23 -16.47 -6.59
N ASN A 202 1.38 -15.26 -7.14
CA ASN A 202 0.58 -14.78 -8.26
C ASN A 202 1.53 -14.44 -9.40
N GLN A 203 1.28 -14.99 -10.56
CA GLN A 203 1.97 -14.64 -11.80
C GLN A 203 0.92 -14.24 -12.82
N GLN A 204 1.05 -13.04 -13.36
CA GLN A 204 0.21 -12.52 -14.43
C GLN A 204 1.10 -12.00 -15.54
N GLY A 205 0.86 -12.44 -16.76
CA GLY A 205 1.52 -11.91 -17.95
C GLY A 205 1.07 -10.49 -18.28
N GLU A 206 1.71 -9.92 -19.25
CA GLU A 206 1.51 -8.55 -19.70
C GLU A 206 0.09 -8.35 -20.27
N ILE A 207 -0.48 -7.18 -20.02
CA ILE A 207 -1.78 -6.76 -20.57
C ILE A 207 -1.60 -5.69 -21.65
N LEU A 208 -0.56 -4.86 -21.50
CA LEU A 208 -0.23 -3.79 -22.44
C LEU A 208 0.89 -4.25 -23.36
N GLU A 209 0.63 -4.24 -24.68
CA GLU A 209 1.63 -4.46 -25.72
C GLU A 209 2.34 -3.14 -26.02
N ASN A 210 3.66 -3.07 -25.83
CA ASN A 210 4.44 -1.91 -26.23
C ASN A 210 4.93 -2.08 -27.68
N ILE A 211 4.44 -1.23 -28.56
CA ILE A 211 4.75 -1.27 -29.99
C ILE A 211 5.98 -0.42 -30.37
N TYR A 212 6.71 0.11 -29.39
CA TYR A 212 7.95 0.85 -29.65
C TYR A 212 8.99 -0.07 -30.28
N GLU A 213 9.55 0.34 -31.42
CA GLU A 213 10.54 -0.45 -32.15
C GLU A 213 11.94 -0.33 -31.54
N ASP A 214 12.56 -1.45 -31.22
CA ASP A 214 13.96 -1.53 -30.80
C ASP A 214 14.89 -0.82 -31.78
N GLY A 215 15.67 0.14 -31.27
CA GLY A 215 16.66 0.86 -32.08
C GLY A 215 16.06 1.97 -32.94
N ALA A 216 14.82 2.34 -32.75
CA ALA A 216 14.30 3.61 -33.19
C ALA A 216 15.17 4.71 -32.56
N ALA A 217 15.78 5.50 -33.38
CA ALA A 217 16.87 6.44 -33.19
C ALA A 217 17.21 6.88 -31.75
N PRO A 218 18.38 6.55 -31.26
CA PRO A 218 18.80 6.96 -29.92
C PRO A 218 19.03 8.47 -29.88
N ASP A 219 18.52 9.13 -28.88
CA ASP A 219 19.24 10.29 -28.37
C ASP A 219 20.59 9.76 -27.89
N THR A 220 21.66 10.24 -28.51
CA THR A 220 23.02 9.79 -28.19
C THR A 220 23.43 10.12 -26.76
N ARG A 221 22.60 10.80 -26.00
CA ARG A 221 22.81 11.17 -24.59
C ARG A 221 22.10 10.24 -23.60
N LEU A 222 21.04 9.53 -24.03
CA LEU A 222 20.29 8.60 -23.17
C LEU A 222 20.67 7.12 -23.42
N GLY A 223 21.79 6.86 -24.09
CA GLY A 223 22.21 5.52 -24.46
C GLY A 223 21.34 4.90 -25.56
N SER A 224 21.53 3.63 -25.83
CA SER A 224 20.61 2.90 -26.69
C SER A 224 19.30 2.74 -25.92
N VAL A 225 18.31 3.50 -26.31
CA VAL A 225 16.94 3.28 -25.88
C VAL A 225 16.59 1.87 -26.32
N GLY A 226 16.36 0.96 -25.39
CA GLY A 226 15.87 -0.37 -25.72
C GLY A 226 14.42 -0.27 -26.07
N GLY A 227 13.89 -1.26 -26.72
CA GLY A 227 12.49 -1.37 -26.96
C GLY A 227 11.75 -1.30 -25.66
N GLY A 228 10.62 -0.68 -25.70
CA GLY A 228 9.74 -0.70 -24.57
C GLY A 228 9.27 -2.14 -24.34
N GLU A 229 9.36 -2.61 -23.11
CA GLU A 229 8.79 -3.89 -22.75
C GLU A 229 7.28 -3.77 -22.64
N ASP A 230 6.60 -4.88 -22.85
CA ASP A 230 5.19 -5.02 -22.59
C ASP A 230 4.93 -4.78 -21.09
N GLY A 231 3.76 -4.29 -20.73
CA GLY A 231 3.52 -3.80 -19.38
C GLY A 231 2.27 -4.36 -18.69
N TYR A 232 2.12 -3.97 -17.43
CA TYR A 232 1.03 -4.32 -16.55
C TYR A 232 0.99 -5.82 -16.20
N ASN A 233 2.16 -6.35 -15.85
CA ASN A 233 2.34 -7.69 -15.28
C ASN A 233 2.34 -7.66 -13.74
N ASP A 234 2.26 -8.84 -13.11
CA ASP A 234 2.39 -9.03 -11.66
C ASP A 234 3.09 -10.37 -11.37
N ASP A 235 4.25 -10.34 -10.73
CA ASP A 235 4.90 -11.51 -10.12
C ASP A 235 5.06 -11.24 -8.62
N THR A 236 4.16 -11.83 -7.83
CA THR A 236 4.15 -11.68 -6.37
C THR A 236 4.30 -13.03 -5.71
N LYS A 237 5.17 -13.11 -4.71
CA LYS A 237 5.38 -14.27 -3.84
C LYS A 237 5.40 -13.83 -2.40
N ALA A 238 4.68 -14.52 -1.52
CA ALA A 238 4.71 -14.25 -0.10
C ALA A 238 4.54 -15.52 0.73
N PHE A 239 5.23 -15.54 1.86
CA PHE A 239 5.19 -16.65 2.80
C PHE A 239 5.12 -16.15 4.24
N ARG A 240 4.42 -16.90 5.09
CA ARG A 240 4.36 -16.68 6.53
C ARG A 240 4.56 -18.01 7.26
N ALA A 241 5.37 -17.99 8.31
CA ALA A 241 5.57 -19.12 9.23
C ALA A 241 5.30 -18.64 10.65
N GLN A 242 4.54 -19.40 11.40
CA GLN A 242 4.14 -19.08 12.77
C GLN A 242 4.33 -20.29 13.67
N LEU A 243 4.81 -20.04 14.91
CA LEU A 243 4.89 -21.01 15.98
C LEU A 243 4.21 -20.45 17.22
N LEU A 244 3.21 -21.15 17.72
CA LEU A 244 2.50 -20.81 18.94
C LEU A 244 2.91 -21.81 20.03
N PHE A 245 3.29 -21.30 21.18
CA PHE A 245 3.69 -22.06 22.35
C PHE A 245 2.70 -21.77 23.50
N ASP A 246 2.16 -22.79 24.10
CA ASP A 246 1.42 -22.66 25.34
C ASP A 246 2.37 -22.42 26.51
N ILE A 247 2.06 -21.45 27.37
CA ILE A 247 2.80 -21.13 28.59
C ILE A 247 1.88 -21.41 29.78
N GLY A 248 1.81 -22.67 30.16
CA GLY A 248 0.81 -23.14 31.14
C GLY A 248 -0.61 -23.05 30.55
N GLU A 249 -1.60 -22.87 31.43
CA GLU A 249 -3.00 -22.70 31.06
C GLU A 249 -3.34 -21.21 30.84
N GLU A 250 -2.48 -20.29 31.28
CA GLU A 250 -2.74 -18.86 31.36
C GLU A 250 -2.04 -18.04 30.28
N GLY A 251 -1.12 -18.60 29.50
CA GLY A 251 -0.34 -17.79 28.59
C GLY A 251 0.00 -18.46 27.26
N SER A 252 0.38 -17.65 26.30
CA SER A 252 0.87 -18.10 25.01
C SER A 252 1.98 -17.18 24.47
N LEU A 253 2.91 -17.75 23.72
CA LEU A 253 3.93 -17.04 22.95
C LEU A 253 3.79 -17.38 21.48
N LEU A 254 3.48 -16.39 20.66
CA LEU A 254 3.45 -16.51 19.21
C LEU A 254 4.72 -15.91 18.61
N LEU A 255 5.47 -16.72 17.87
CA LEU A 255 6.58 -16.28 17.02
C LEU A 255 6.11 -16.30 15.57
N SER A 256 6.29 -15.20 14.85
CA SER A 256 5.94 -15.12 13.43
C SER A 256 7.07 -14.57 12.59
N GLY A 257 7.24 -15.11 11.39
CA GLY A 257 8.13 -14.60 10.35
C GLY A 257 7.40 -14.49 9.03
N ASN A 258 7.62 -13.41 8.31
CA ASN A 258 7.04 -13.19 6.98
C ASN A 258 8.09 -12.71 5.98
N TRP A 259 7.82 -12.98 4.72
CA TRP A 259 8.63 -12.55 3.59
C TRP A 259 7.73 -12.36 2.37
N SER A 260 7.98 -11.30 1.60
CA SER A 260 7.37 -11.12 0.29
C SER A 260 8.33 -10.49 -0.72
N ASP A 261 8.10 -10.81 -1.98
CA ASP A 261 8.78 -10.23 -3.15
C ASP A 261 7.72 -9.99 -4.21
N THR A 262 7.56 -8.74 -4.60
CA THR A 262 6.60 -8.30 -5.62
C THR A 262 7.35 -7.55 -6.69
N THR A 263 7.21 -8.00 -7.93
CA THR A 263 7.65 -7.28 -9.13
C THR A 263 6.43 -7.00 -9.98
N LYS A 264 6.20 -5.72 -10.28
CA LYS A 264 5.12 -5.28 -11.16
C LYS A 264 5.66 -4.27 -12.13
N SER A 265 5.27 -4.35 -13.38
CA SER A 265 5.49 -3.23 -14.30
C SER A 265 4.60 -2.05 -13.95
N GLU A 266 4.80 -0.95 -14.62
CA GLU A 266 3.95 0.24 -14.49
C GLU A 266 2.47 -0.09 -14.65
N GLY A 267 1.63 0.71 -14.02
CA GLY A 267 0.18 0.63 -14.17
C GLY A 267 -0.28 0.93 -15.61
N PRO A 268 -1.57 0.71 -15.89
CA PRO A 268 -2.13 0.82 -17.23
C PRO A 268 -2.29 2.27 -17.68
N TYR A 269 -1.20 3.04 -17.65
CA TYR A 269 -1.19 4.40 -18.18
C TYR A 269 -1.10 4.37 -19.68
N GLN A 270 -1.95 5.16 -20.30
CA GLN A 270 -1.94 5.40 -21.72
C GLN A 270 -2.17 6.90 -21.98
N VAL A 271 -1.32 7.49 -22.78
CA VAL A 271 -1.51 8.85 -23.21
C VAL A 271 -2.55 8.87 -24.33
N VAL A 272 -3.50 9.78 -24.22
CA VAL A 272 -4.50 9.99 -25.26
C VAL A 272 -3.92 10.91 -26.32
N ASN A 273 -3.79 10.41 -27.55
CA ASN A 273 -3.32 11.19 -28.68
C ASN A 273 -4.20 12.40 -28.94
N THR A 274 -3.59 13.58 -28.99
CA THR A 274 -4.30 14.84 -29.19
C THR A 274 -3.65 15.69 -30.29
N THR A 275 -4.48 16.51 -30.96
CA THR A 275 -4.03 17.53 -31.91
C THR A 275 -4.31 18.90 -31.33
N GLU A 276 -3.29 19.71 -31.19
CA GLU A 276 -3.44 21.11 -30.77
C GLU A 276 -3.93 22.01 -31.92
N ILE A 277 -4.97 22.78 -31.65
CA ILE A 277 -5.44 23.83 -32.57
C ILE A 277 -4.93 25.17 -32.08
N LYS A 278 -4.12 25.83 -32.89
CA LYS A 278 -3.51 27.14 -32.59
C LYS A 278 -4.06 28.25 -33.47
N ASP A 279 -4.11 29.45 -32.92
CA ASP A 279 -4.37 30.68 -33.69
C ASP A 279 -3.15 31.07 -34.54
N ALA A 280 -3.28 32.18 -35.28
CA ALA A 280 -2.20 32.69 -36.13
C ALA A 280 -0.96 33.15 -35.33
N ASP A 281 -1.14 33.46 -34.06
CA ASP A 281 -0.09 33.91 -33.14
C ASP A 281 0.58 32.75 -32.40
N GLY A 282 0.11 31.51 -32.62
CA GLY A 282 0.66 30.27 -32.00
C GLY A 282 0.07 29.92 -30.64
N ASN A 283 -0.97 30.62 -30.18
CA ASN A 283 -1.63 30.29 -28.93
C ASN A 283 -2.57 29.10 -29.14
N VAL A 284 -2.54 28.12 -28.22
CA VAL A 284 -3.48 27.01 -28.22
C VAL A 284 -4.87 27.51 -27.90
N ILE A 285 -5.81 27.29 -28.83
CA ILE A 285 -7.21 27.71 -28.73
C ILE A 285 -8.17 26.55 -28.56
N ASP A 286 -7.74 25.34 -28.92
CA ASP A 286 -8.49 24.09 -28.74
C ASP A 286 -7.55 22.90 -28.76
N VAL A 287 -8.01 21.76 -28.24
CA VAL A 287 -7.32 20.45 -28.27
C VAL A 287 -8.38 19.40 -28.62
N ILE A 288 -8.13 18.69 -29.71
CA ILE A 288 -9.02 17.60 -30.16
C ILE A 288 -8.31 16.25 -30.07
N TYR A 289 -9.05 15.15 -30.08
CA TYR A 289 -8.45 13.83 -30.26
C TYR A 289 -7.81 13.73 -31.64
N ALA A 290 -6.62 13.13 -31.73
CA ALA A 290 -5.93 12.94 -33.02
C ALA A 290 -6.77 12.16 -34.02
N ALA A 291 -7.61 11.24 -33.57
CA ALA A 291 -8.55 10.48 -34.39
C ALA A 291 -9.64 11.36 -35.04
N ASP A 292 -9.95 12.50 -34.45
CA ASP A 292 -10.95 13.46 -34.93
C ASP A 292 -10.33 14.55 -35.82
N ASP A 293 -8.99 14.53 -35.99
CA ASP A 293 -8.30 15.46 -36.86
C ASP A 293 -8.44 15.07 -38.35
N PRO A 294 -9.13 15.86 -39.14
CA PRO A 294 -9.30 15.53 -40.56
C PRO A 294 -8.03 15.73 -41.41
N LEU A 295 -7.00 16.35 -40.87
CA LEU A 295 -5.74 16.60 -41.54
C LEU A 295 -4.62 15.63 -41.16
N GLY A 296 -4.80 14.91 -40.06
CA GLY A 296 -3.82 13.95 -39.52
C GLY A 296 -2.52 14.63 -39.05
N CYS A 297 -2.65 15.76 -38.37
CA CYS A 297 -1.52 16.59 -37.93
C CYS A 297 -1.40 16.58 -36.42
N ASP A 298 -0.22 16.90 -35.91
CA ASP A 298 -0.02 17.09 -34.45
C ASP A 298 -0.53 18.44 -34.00
N THR A 299 -0.30 19.45 -34.83
CA THR A 299 -0.75 20.83 -34.56
C THR A 299 -1.37 21.40 -35.81
N ILE A 300 -2.55 22.03 -35.66
CA ILE A 300 -3.20 22.80 -36.69
C ILE A 300 -3.09 24.29 -36.30
N GLN A 301 -2.27 25.03 -37.00
CA GLN A 301 -2.16 26.50 -36.79
C GLN A 301 -2.82 27.25 -37.91
N ALA A 302 -3.79 28.10 -37.57
CA ALA A 302 -4.58 28.90 -38.54
C ALA A 302 -5.17 28.04 -39.68
N GLY A 303 -5.55 26.77 -39.37
CA GLY A 303 -6.12 25.83 -40.35
C GLY A 303 -5.11 25.13 -41.26
N VAL A 304 -3.82 25.21 -40.94
CA VAL A 304 -2.74 24.55 -41.67
C VAL A 304 -2.01 23.60 -40.73
N CYS A 305 -1.69 22.41 -41.21
CA CYS A 305 -0.86 21.45 -40.53
C CYS A 305 0.54 22.03 -40.27
N VAL A 306 0.95 22.05 -39.03
CA VAL A 306 2.29 22.48 -38.61
C VAL A 306 2.89 21.36 -37.76
N ASP A 307 3.64 20.50 -38.41
CA ASP A 307 4.40 19.44 -37.74
C ASP A 307 5.83 19.93 -37.51
N GLY A 308 6.00 20.84 -36.56
CA GLY A 308 7.27 21.53 -36.38
C GLY A 308 8.42 20.61 -35.95
N ASN A 309 8.14 19.53 -35.25
CA ASN A 309 9.13 18.59 -34.75
C ASN A 309 9.12 17.24 -35.51
N PHE A 310 8.15 17.01 -36.35
CA PHE A 310 7.97 15.73 -37.03
C PHE A 310 8.98 15.49 -38.16
N ASN A 311 9.40 16.53 -38.85
CA ASN A 311 10.32 16.42 -39.98
C ASN A 311 11.77 16.23 -39.53
N GLY A 312 12.09 15.03 -39.06
CA GLY A 312 13.45 14.62 -38.70
C GLY A 312 13.66 14.47 -37.20
N ASP A 313 12.58 14.47 -36.43
CA ASP A 313 12.67 14.05 -35.03
C ASP A 313 12.87 12.53 -34.99
N PRO A 314 14.03 12.06 -34.52
CA PRO A 314 14.33 10.65 -34.43
C PRO A 314 13.45 9.89 -33.43
N PHE A 315 12.70 10.62 -32.59
CA PHE A 315 11.88 10.05 -31.50
C PHE A 315 10.43 9.77 -31.91
N ARG A 316 10.04 10.06 -33.15
CA ARG A 316 8.73 9.70 -33.69
C ARG A 316 8.79 8.49 -34.61
N PRO A 317 8.88 7.28 -34.06
CA PRO A 317 9.01 6.09 -34.86
C PRO A 317 7.73 5.73 -35.64
N VAL A 318 6.56 6.30 -35.25
CA VAL A 318 5.27 5.92 -35.83
C VAL A 318 4.60 7.11 -36.51
N GLN A 319 4.37 6.98 -37.80
CA GLN A 319 3.62 7.97 -38.56
C GLN A 319 2.14 7.95 -38.16
N GLY A 320 1.56 9.09 -37.83
CA GLY A 320 0.15 9.22 -37.46
C GLY A 320 -0.10 9.28 -35.97
N GLY A 321 0.95 9.28 -35.14
CA GLY A 321 0.86 9.57 -33.72
C GLY A 321 0.70 11.09 -33.45
N ASP A 322 0.55 11.45 -32.18
CA ASP A 322 0.55 12.85 -31.75
C ASP A 322 1.97 13.45 -31.75
N PHE A 323 2.08 14.69 -31.23
CA PHE A 323 3.35 15.40 -31.12
C PHE A 323 4.44 14.60 -30.37
N ASN A 324 4.06 13.81 -29.37
CA ASN A 324 4.97 12.99 -28.57
C ASN A 324 5.16 11.57 -29.11
N GLY A 325 4.61 11.26 -30.27
CA GLY A 325 4.71 9.93 -30.90
C GLY A 325 3.77 8.87 -30.34
N ASN A 326 2.80 9.25 -29.51
CA ASN A 326 1.80 8.33 -28.99
C ASN A 326 0.91 7.82 -30.10
N PHE A 327 0.70 6.51 -30.12
CA PHE A 327 -0.08 5.86 -31.15
C PHE A 327 -0.74 4.58 -30.61
N ASP A 328 -2.05 4.49 -30.74
CA ASP A 328 -2.82 3.26 -30.52
C ASP A 328 -3.51 2.89 -31.84
N PRO A 329 -2.86 2.07 -32.70
CA PRO A 329 -3.29 1.87 -34.07
C PRO A 329 -4.65 1.17 -34.19
N ASP A 330 -5.09 0.44 -33.20
CA ASP A 330 -6.36 -0.30 -33.22
C ASP A 330 -7.44 0.28 -32.29
N GLY A 331 -7.11 1.31 -31.51
CA GLY A 331 -8.01 1.94 -30.56
C GLY A 331 -8.48 1.02 -29.44
N SER A 332 -7.73 -0.06 -29.16
CA SER A 332 -8.11 -1.06 -28.16
C SER A 332 -7.85 -0.59 -26.73
N GLY A 333 -6.97 0.37 -26.55
CA GLY A 333 -6.46 0.78 -25.26
C GLY A 333 -5.44 -0.19 -24.65
N ASN A 334 -5.04 -1.22 -25.41
CA ASN A 334 -4.08 -2.23 -24.95
C ASN A 334 -2.69 -2.07 -25.59
N LYS A 335 -2.52 -1.10 -26.48
CA LYS A 335 -1.24 -0.80 -27.12
C LYS A 335 -0.72 0.53 -26.64
N VAL A 336 0.55 0.56 -26.31
CA VAL A 336 1.29 1.75 -25.90
C VAL A 336 2.52 1.90 -26.79
N ASN A 337 3.04 3.11 -26.89
CA ASN A 337 4.28 3.38 -27.61
C ASN A 337 5.18 4.23 -26.73
N LYS A 338 5.97 3.57 -25.87
CA LYS A 338 6.87 4.24 -24.91
C LYS A 338 8.29 3.75 -25.14
N ASP A 339 9.23 4.69 -25.11
CA ASP A 339 10.64 4.44 -25.38
C ASP A 339 11.38 3.80 -24.20
N PHE A 340 10.80 3.85 -23.02
CA PHE A 340 11.42 3.43 -21.78
C PHE A 340 10.55 2.42 -21.03
N ALA A 341 11.14 1.28 -20.73
CA ALA A 341 10.55 0.29 -19.84
C ALA A 341 11.55 -0.06 -18.76
N PHE A 342 11.08 0.00 -17.52
CA PHE A 342 11.83 -0.49 -16.37
C PHE A 342 11.46 -1.94 -16.13
N ASP A 343 12.05 -2.84 -16.93
CA ASP A 343 11.94 -4.26 -16.61
C ASP A 343 12.57 -4.50 -15.25
N ASP A 344 11.88 -5.30 -14.46
CA ASP A 344 12.37 -5.70 -13.14
C ASP A 344 12.71 -4.57 -12.16
N GLN A 345 12.38 -3.32 -12.44
CA GLN A 345 12.72 -2.20 -11.57
C GLN A 345 11.61 -1.79 -10.61
N ASN A 346 10.37 -2.21 -10.85
CA ASN A 346 9.27 -1.94 -9.95
C ASN A 346 9.12 -3.09 -8.95
N LYS A 347 9.98 -3.07 -7.92
CA LYS A 347 10.09 -4.13 -6.91
C LYS A 347 9.78 -3.63 -5.51
N ILE A 348 9.04 -4.45 -4.78
CA ILE A 348 8.84 -4.27 -3.35
C ILE A 348 9.19 -5.58 -2.66
N LYS A 349 10.18 -5.54 -1.76
CA LYS A 349 10.55 -6.68 -0.92
C LYS A 349 10.27 -6.34 0.52
N SER A 350 9.65 -7.26 1.23
CA SER A 350 9.47 -7.12 2.67
C SER A 350 9.89 -8.38 3.41
N LYS A 351 10.35 -8.19 4.63
CA LYS A 351 10.54 -9.26 5.62
C LYS A 351 10.20 -8.74 6.99
N GLY A 352 9.72 -9.62 7.86
CA GLY A 352 9.38 -9.26 9.23
C GLY A 352 9.53 -10.43 10.17
N LEU A 353 9.78 -10.10 11.43
CA LEU A 353 9.83 -11.04 12.56
C LEU A 353 9.07 -10.40 13.72
N ALA A 354 8.16 -11.14 14.33
CA ALA A 354 7.46 -10.70 15.52
C ALA A 354 7.41 -11.78 16.60
N ALA A 355 7.40 -11.32 17.84
CA ALA A 355 7.15 -12.14 19.01
C ALA A 355 6.06 -11.50 19.85
N THR A 356 4.96 -12.22 20.08
CA THR A 356 3.81 -11.77 20.85
C THR A 356 3.59 -12.68 22.03
N LEU A 357 3.61 -12.14 23.23
CA LEU A 357 3.33 -12.81 24.49
C LEU A 357 1.99 -12.31 25.03
N ASP A 358 1.08 -13.22 25.26
CA ASP A 358 -0.17 -13.01 25.99
C ASP A 358 -0.11 -13.82 27.29
N TYR A 359 -0.43 -13.21 28.44
CA TYR A 359 -0.45 -13.89 29.72
C TYR A 359 -1.54 -13.33 30.64
N ALA A 360 -2.46 -14.18 31.07
CA ALA A 360 -3.54 -13.85 31.97
C ALA A 360 -3.11 -14.07 33.43
N PHE A 361 -2.97 -12.98 34.20
CA PHE A 361 -2.81 -13.06 35.65
C PHE A 361 -4.17 -13.08 36.34
N GLU A 362 -4.23 -13.43 37.60
CA GLU A 362 -5.50 -13.49 38.36
C GLU A 362 -6.30 -12.16 38.34
N SER A 363 -5.65 -11.02 38.17
CA SER A 363 -6.28 -9.70 38.31
C SER A 363 -6.09 -8.78 37.08
N PHE A 364 -5.29 -9.15 36.13
CA PHE A 364 -5.04 -8.40 34.89
C PHE A 364 -4.42 -9.28 33.83
N ASP A 365 -4.54 -8.89 32.58
CA ASP A 365 -3.88 -9.48 31.45
C ASP A 365 -2.63 -8.67 31.09
N PHE A 366 -1.58 -9.35 30.69
CA PHE A 366 -0.34 -8.79 30.20
C PHE A 366 -0.13 -9.19 28.76
N PHE A 367 0.15 -8.19 27.92
CA PHE A 367 0.53 -8.36 26.54
C PHE A 367 1.89 -7.72 26.28
N ALA A 368 2.77 -8.40 25.56
CA ALA A 368 4.02 -7.84 25.08
C ALA A 368 4.23 -8.22 23.62
N MET A 369 4.63 -7.26 22.79
CA MET A 369 4.92 -7.48 21.38
C MET A 369 6.23 -6.80 20.99
N SER A 370 7.15 -7.57 20.40
CA SER A 370 8.34 -7.07 19.71
C SER A 370 8.17 -7.36 18.23
N ASP A 371 8.35 -6.34 17.39
CA ASP A 371 8.10 -6.45 15.95
C ASP A 371 9.20 -5.71 15.17
N TYR A 372 9.86 -6.43 14.25
CA TYR A 372 10.86 -5.91 13.32
C TYR A 372 10.40 -6.12 11.89
N LYS A 373 10.54 -5.09 11.07
CA LYS A 373 10.23 -5.13 9.63
C LYS A 373 11.29 -4.40 8.82
N GLU A 374 11.56 -4.91 7.64
CA GLU A 374 12.36 -4.25 6.61
C GLU A 374 11.57 -4.23 5.31
N PHE A 375 11.55 -3.06 4.66
CA PHE A 375 10.96 -2.84 3.34
C PHE A 375 12.02 -2.29 2.42
N LYS A 376 12.11 -2.84 1.22
CA LYS A 376 12.94 -2.30 0.13
C LYS A 376 12.08 -2.11 -1.09
N ARG A 377 12.16 -0.92 -1.65
CA ARG A 377 11.45 -0.59 -2.87
C ARG A 377 12.42 -0.03 -3.89
N THR A 378 12.24 -0.44 -5.14
CA THR A 378 12.87 0.16 -6.31
C THR A 378 11.76 0.44 -7.31
N VAL A 379 11.68 1.67 -7.80
CA VAL A 379 10.69 2.10 -8.79
C VAL A 379 11.38 2.86 -9.89
N GLY A 380 11.08 2.50 -11.13
CA GLY A 380 11.31 3.29 -12.30
C GLY A 380 10.00 3.59 -13.00
N LEU A 381 9.86 4.77 -13.56
CA LEU A 381 8.66 5.22 -14.25
C LEU A 381 9.06 6.05 -15.47
N ASP A 382 8.54 5.68 -16.62
CA ASP A 382 8.42 6.59 -17.75
C ASP A 382 7.32 7.60 -17.41
N SER A 383 7.73 8.82 -17.02
CA SER A 383 6.79 9.79 -16.48
C SER A 383 6.01 10.53 -17.57
N ASP A 384 6.50 10.55 -18.78
CA ASP A 384 5.79 11.16 -19.91
C ASP A 384 4.95 10.15 -20.70
N GLN A 385 5.22 8.85 -20.55
CA GLN A 385 4.48 7.74 -21.19
C GLN A 385 4.43 7.86 -22.72
N THR A 386 5.50 8.38 -23.33
CA THR A 386 5.56 8.67 -24.77
C THR A 386 6.71 7.92 -25.43
N ALA A 387 6.77 7.97 -26.75
CA ALA A 387 7.89 7.43 -27.54
C ALA A 387 9.13 8.36 -27.52
N SER A 388 9.04 9.49 -26.85
CA SER A 388 10.11 10.48 -26.74
C SER A 388 10.68 10.47 -25.32
N PRO A 389 12.00 10.34 -25.13
CA PRO A 389 12.60 10.22 -23.80
C PRO A 389 12.62 11.55 -23.03
N GLU A 390 11.45 12.09 -22.75
CA GLU A 390 11.34 13.44 -22.18
C GLU A 390 11.54 13.45 -20.67
N LEU A 391 11.00 12.46 -19.94
CA LEU A 391 11.03 12.47 -18.49
C LEU A 391 10.98 11.08 -17.88
N ILE A 392 12.04 10.73 -17.17
CA ILE A 392 12.19 9.49 -16.42
C ILE A 392 12.23 9.82 -14.94
N PHE A 393 11.48 9.08 -14.14
CA PHE A 393 11.53 9.11 -12.68
C PHE A 393 12.05 7.79 -12.13
N GLN A 394 12.92 7.86 -11.14
CA GLN A 394 13.36 6.70 -10.37
C GLN A 394 13.34 7.00 -8.89
N SER A 395 12.96 6.02 -8.06
CA SER A 395 13.13 6.10 -6.62
C SER A 395 13.51 4.76 -6.01
N ASN A 396 14.33 4.82 -4.97
CA ASN A 396 14.71 3.67 -4.16
C ASN A 396 14.50 4.02 -2.69
N SER A 397 14.00 3.08 -1.92
CA SER A 397 13.91 3.23 -0.47
C SER A 397 14.26 1.95 0.26
N THR A 398 14.87 2.11 1.43
CA THR A 398 15.01 1.07 2.44
C THR A 398 14.46 1.64 3.74
N ILE A 399 13.49 0.95 4.32
CA ILE A 399 12.87 1.34 5.58
C ILE A 399 13.01 0.16 6.53
N GLU A 400 13.75 0.37 7.63
CA GLU A 400 13.86 -0.59 8.72
C GLU A 400 13.09 -0.04 9.92
N GLN A 401 12.28 -0.86 10.54
CA GLN A 401 11.54 -0.48 11.73
C GLN A 401 11.61 -1.53 12.82
N PHE A 402 11.64 -1.07 14.06
CA PHE A 402 11.47 -1.90 15.24
C PHE A 402 10.44 -1.25 16.15
N SER A 403 9.51 -2.05 16.68
CA SER A 403 8.59 -1.59 17.72
C SER A 403 8.50 -2.55 18.89
N GLN A 404 8.22 -1.98 20.07
CA GLN A 404 7.97 -2.70 21.31
C GLN A 404 6.73 -2.14 21.99
N GLU A 405 5.74 -3.01 22.25
CA GLU A 405 4.56 -2.67 23.05
C GLU A 405 4.54 -3.50 24.32
N PHE A 406 4.23 -2.86 25.45
CA PHE A 406 3.82 -3.53 26.69
C PHE A 406 2.45 -3.00 27.06
N ARG A 407 1.49 -3.90 27.27
CA ARG A 407 0.12 -3.53 27.59
C ARG A 407 -0.39 -4.33 28.77
N PHE A 408 -1.14 -3.66 29.60
CA PHE A 408 -1.84 -4.24 30.75
C PHE A 408 -3.32 -3.92 30.59
N SER A 409 -4.19 -4.88 30.81
CA SER A 409 -5.63 -4.70 30.77
C SER A 409 -6.30 -5.47 31.91
N GLY A 410 -7.47 -5.02 32.29
CA GLY A 410 -8.23 -5.72 33.33
C GLY A 410 -9.64 -5.19 33.42
N GLU A 411 -10.46 -5.93 34.14
CA GLU A 411 -11.85 -5.56 34.37
C GLU A 411 -12.28 -5.80 35.81
N SER A 412 -13.24 -5.03 36.26
CA SER A 412 -13.98 -5.21 37.52
C SER A 412 -15.45 -4.96 37.25
N ALA A 413 -16.32 -4.99 38.27
CA ALA A 413 -17.76 -4.86 38.10
C ALA A 413 -18.19 -3.61 37.29
N ASP A 414 -17.54 -2.46 37.54
CA ASP A 414 -17.91 -1.18 36.92
C ASP A 414 -16.81 -0.57 36.06
N LEU A 415 -15.67 -1.20 35.91
CA LEU A 415 -14.49 -0.61 35.24
C LEU A 415 -13.80 -1.63 34.36
N LYS A 416 -13.67 -1.31 33.07
CA LYS A 416 -12.69 -1.93 32.17
C LYS A 416 -11.57 -0.94 31.89
N TRP A 417 -10.35 -1.40 31.83
CA TRP A 417 -9.21 -0.52 31.59
C TRP A 417 -8.13 -1.20 30.74
N VAL A 418 -7.42 -0.40 30.00
CA VAL A 418 -6.19 -0.79 29.29
C VAL A 418 -5.18 0.33 29.41
N GLY A 419 -3.91 -0.02 29.57
CA GLY A 419 -2.81 0.95 29.60
C GLY A 419 -1.52 0.33 29.12
N GLY A 420 -0.61 1.12 28.57
CA GLY A 420 0.61 0.56 28.02
C GLY A 420 1.70 1.58 27.72
N LEU A 421 2.84 0.99 27.33
CA LEU A 421 4.03 1.70 26.85
C LEU A 421 4.31 1.23 25.43
N TYR A 422 4.73 2.15 24.58
CA TYR A 422 5.08 1.85 23.20
C TYR A 422 6.36 2.59 22.79
N TYR A 423 7.25 1.85 22.14
CA TYR A 423 8.46 2.35 21.50
C TYR A 423 8.43 2.03 20.02
N LEU A 424 8.93 2.93 19.19
CA LEU A 424 9.08 2.74 17.75
C LEU A 424 10.36 3.44 17.30
N SER A 425 11.18 2.74 16.52
CA SER A 425 12.31 3.26 15.75
C SER A 425 12.06 2.98 14.28
N ILE A 426 12.33 3.98 13.43
CA ILE A 426 12.23 3.86 11.97
C ILE A 426 13.48 4.51 11.39
N ASP A 427 14.23 3.74 10.61
CA ASP A 427 15.37 4.21 9.84
C ASP A 427 15.00 4.15 8.35
N THR A 428 15.04 5.30 7.68
CA THR A 428 14.66 5.44 6.27
C THR A 428 15.82 5.99 5.46
N ASP A 429 16.31 5.20 4.52
CA ASP A 429 17.18 5.67 3.45
C ASP A 429 16.34 5.78 2.18
N TYR A 430 16.32 6.96 1.59
CA TYR A 430 15.50 7.26 0.42
C TYR A 430 16.30 8.02 -0.63
N SER A 431 16.17 7.61 -1.88
CA SER A 431 16.68 8.36 -3.02
C SER A 431 15.61 8.49 -4.09
N GLN A 432 15.61 9.61 -4.76
CA GLN A 432 14.77 9.83 -5.93
C GLN A 432 15.51 10.69 -6.94
N GLY A 433 15.18 10.51 -8.22
CA GLY A 433 15.79 11.26 -9.30
C GLY A 433 14.85 11.46 -10.47
N LEU A 434 15.14 12.53 -11.21
CA LEU A 434 14.55 12.83 -12.51
C LEU A 434 15.66 12.95 -13.54
N ALA A 435 15.46 12.35 -14.69
CA ALA A 435 16.28 12.56 -15.87
C ALA A 435 15.37 12.79 -17.08
N GLY A 436 15.91 13.43 -18.11
CA GLY A 436 15.15 13.69 -19.32
C GLY A 436 16.05 14.07 -20.48
N SER A 437 15.45 14.21 -21.66
CA SER A 437 16.18 14.61 -22.83
C SER A 437 16.73 16.05 -22.70
N PRO A 438 17.75 16.39 -23.47
CA PRO A 438 18.26 17.75 -23.50
C PRO A 438 17.26 18.82 -23.89
N THR A 439 16.18 18.40 -24.50
CA THR A 439 15.06 19.27 -24.90
C THR A 439 14.03 19.42 -23.79
N THR A 440 14.09 18.59 -22.74
CA THR A 440 13.20 18.70 -21.58
C THR A 440 13.36 20.06 -20.92
N PHE A 441 12.30 20.83 -20.96
CA PHE A 441 12.28 22.26 -20.66
C PHE A 441 12.89 22.62 -19.30
N PHE A 442 12.66 21.80 -18.27
CA PHE A 442 13.06 22.16 -16.89
C PHE A 442 14.34 21.46 -16.42
N LEU A 443 14.81 20.42 -17.11
CA LEU A 443 16.03 19.71 -16.75
C LEU A 443 17.24 20.12 -17.62
N GLY A 444 17.02 20.58 -18.85
CA GLY A 444 18.09 21.03 -19.75
C GLY A 444 19.12 19.96 -20.10
N GLY A 445 18.76 18.68 -19.94
CA GLY A 445 19.64 17.54 -20.14
C GLY A 445 20.46 17.15 -18.91
N GLU A 446 20.08 17.60 -17.75
CA GLU A 446 20.70 17.27 -16.47
C GLU A 446 19.81 16.30 -15.68
N GLU A 447 20.42 15.54 -14.79
CA GLU A 447 19.76 14.69 -13.81
C GLU A 447 19.71 15.41 -12.47
N ASN A 448 18.56 15.38 -11.82
CA ASN A 448 18.41 15.83 -10.44
C ASN A 448 18.21 14.63 -9.52
N ASN A 449 19.05 14.53 -8.52
CA ASN A 449 19.05 13.42 -7.57
C ASN A 449 18.94 13.94 -6.14
N THR A 450 17.95 13.44 -5.40
CA THR A 450 17.74 13.74 -3.98
C THR A 450 18.02 12.50 -3.15
N LEU A 451 18.90 12.62 -2.16
CA LEU A 451 19.20 11.57 -1.19
C LEU A 451 18.78 12.03 0.19
N VAL A 452 18.10 11.16 0.90
CA VAL A 452 17.62 11.44 2.27
C VAL A 452 17.91 10.27 3.18
N SER A 453 18.40 10.58 4.38
CA SER A 453 18.36 9.69 5.54
C SER A 453 17.49 10.34 6.61
N LEU A 454 16.51 9.60 7.14
CA LEU A 454 15.59 10.05 8.19
C LEU A 454 15.49 8.98 9.27
N GLU A 455 16.00 9.31 10.45
CA GLU A 455 15.84 8.50 11.66
C GLU A 455 14.67 9.05 12.49
N THR A 456 13.81 8.18 13.00
CA THR A 456 12.67 8.53 13.85
C THR A 456 12.63 7.64 15.07
N GLU A 457 12.64 8.24 16.26
CA GLU A 457 12.37 7.54 17.52
C GLU A 457 11.09 8.07 18.17
N SER A 458 10.24 7.19 18.65
CA SER A 458 8.95 7.54 19.24
C SER A 458 8.70 6.75 20.52
N TYR A 459 8.37 7.44 21.59
CA TYR A 459 8.07 6.90 22.91
C TYR A 459 6.70 7.32 23.35
N SER A 460 5.87 6.39 23.76
CA SER A 460 4.49 6.71 24.16
C SER A 460 4.08 6.01 25.43
N VAL A 461 3.24 6.72 26.21
CA VAL A 461 2.44 6.14 27.28
C VAL A 461 0.95 6.39 26.96
N PHE A 462 0.12 5.39 27.14
CA PHE A 462 -1.30 5.48 26.81
C PHE A 462 -2.17 4.71 27.79
N GLY A 463 -3.45 5.07 27.85
CA GLY A 463 -4.45 4.34 28.60
C GLY A 463 -5.87 4.76 28.23
N GLN A 464 -6.79 3.85 28.44
CA GLN A 464 -8.23 4.06 28.31
C GLN A 464 -8.95 3.37 29.47
N ILE A 465 -10.01 4.00 29.93
CA ILE A 465 -10.93 3.44 30.90
C ILE A 465 -12.36 3.51 30.35
N ASP A 466 -13.14 2.46 30.59
CA ASP A 466 -14.55 2.39 30.31
C ASP A 466 -15.24 2.17 31.66
N TYR A 467 -15.91 3.23 32.13
CA TYR A 467 -16.54 3.24 33.44
C TYR A 467 -18.08 3.18 33.35
N SER A 468 -18.66 2.13 33.91
CA SER A 468 -20.13 1.94 33.95
C SER A 468 -20.75 2.90 34.95
N LEU A 469 -21.43 3.93 34.43
CA LEU A 469 -22.22 4.86 35.25
C LEU A 469 -23.54 4.24 35.70
N SER A 470 -24.04 3.29 34.92
CA SER A 470 -25.17 2.42 35.22
C SER A 470 -25.08 1.16 34.35
N ASP A 471 -26.00 0.21 34.52
CA ASP A 471 -26.05 -1.02 33.71
C ASP A 471 -26.12 -0.75 32.18
N ASP A 472 -26.68 0.40 31.80
CA ASP A 472 -26.89 0.76 30.38
C ASP A 472 -26.00 1.93 29.91
N LEU A 473 -25.26 2.60 30.78
CA LEU A 473 -24.52 3.83 30.44
C LEU A 473 -23.05 3.72 30.84
N VAL A 474 -22.17 3.82 29.85
CA VAL A 474 -20.71 3.76 30.01
C VAL A 474 -20.07 5.08 29.60
N LEU A 475 -19.13 5.56 30.40
CA LEU A 475 -18.24 6.67 30.08
C LEU A 475 -16.87 6.11 29.67
N VAL A 476 -16.47 6.38 28.44
CA VAL A 476 -15.15 6.01 27.89
C VAL A 476 -14.25 7.24 27.93
N GLY A 477 -13.06 7.09 28.52
CA GLY A 477 -12.06 8.15 28.60
C GLY A 477 -10.68 7.59 28.30
N GLY A 478 -9.94 8.20 27.37
CA GLY A 478 -8.61 7.75 27.00
C GLY A 478 -7.65 8.89 26.69
N LEU A 479 -6.37 8.64 26.94
CA LEU A 479 -5.27 9.60 26.69
C LEU A 479 -4.02 8.86 26.25
N ARG A 480 -3.30 9.45 25.30
CA ARG A 480 -1.94 9.07 24.90
C ARG A 480 -1.07 10.30 24.83
N TYR A 481 0.13 10.18 25.37
CA TYR A 481 1.21 11.13 25.20
C TYR A 481 2.34 10.45 24.44
N THR A 482 2.88 11.15 23.45
CA THR A 482 3.97 10.66 22.61
C THR A 482 5.05 11.74 22.52
N ARG A 483 6.29 11.38 22.82
CA ARG A 483 7.47 12.14 22.42
C ARG A 483 8.06 11.49 21.19
N GLU A 484 8.39 12.30 20.21
CA GLU A 484 8.99 11.87 18.96
C GLU A 484 10.17 12.76 18.61
N ASP A 485 11.28 12.13 18.29
CA ASP A 485 12.54 12.77 17.92
C ASP A 485 12.88 12.30 16.48
N LYS A 486 13.22 13.25 15.59
CA LYS A 486 13.58 12.99 14.20
C LYS A 486 14.89 13.66 13.83
N ASP A 487 15.80 12.90 13.22
CA ASP A 487 17.05 13.38 12.66
C ASP A 487 17.04 13.23 11.14
N PHE A 488 17.29 14.30 10.41
CA PHE A 488 17.19 14.39 8.97
C PHE A 488 18.50 14.83 8.32
N VAL A 489 18.90 14.12 7.28
CA VAL A 489 19.97 14.52 6.38
C VAL A 489 19.48 14.43 4.95
N GLY A 490 19.44 15.56 4.24
CA GLY A 490 19.03 15.63 2.83
C GLY A 490 20.12 16.26 1.97
N ASN A 491 20.35 15.71 0.79
CA ASN A 491 21.27 16.23 -0.21
C ASN A 491 20.61 16.21 -1.59
N VAL A 492 20.83 17.28 -2.36
CA VAL A 492 20.43 17.36 -3.77
C VAL A 492 21.67 17.47 -4.63
N TYR A 493 21.77 16.62 -5.63
CA TYR A 493 22.83 16.62 -6.64
C TYR A 493 22.24 16.89 -8.01
N GLN A 494 23.01 17.54 -8.85
CA GLN A 494 22.69 17.73 -10.26
C GLN A 494 23.91 17.31 -11.08
N ASN A 495 23.71 16.40 -12.03
CA ASN A 495 24.75 15.82 -12.85
C ASN A 495 24.36 15.93 -14.31
N GLU A 496 25.36 15.93 -15.22
CA GLU A 496 25.06 15.68 -16.64
C GLU A 496 24.43 14.31 -16.78
N ASN A 497 23.33 14.25 -17.53
CA ASN A 497 22.72 12.98 -17.89
C ASN A 497 23.70 12.18 -18.78
N THR A 498 24.18 11.06 -18.27
CA THR A 498 25.27 10.28 -18.87
C THR A 498 24.81 9.19 -19.84
N ASN A 499 23.56 9.16 -20.22
CA ASN A 499 22.98 8.17 -21.14
C ASN A 499 22.61 6.82 -20.54
N ASP A 500 22.65 6.67 -19.24
CA ASP A 500 22.22 5.43 -18.64
C ASP A 500 20.71 5.45 -18.35
N ARG A 501 20.03 4.33 -18.58
CA ARG A 501 18.63 4.13 -18.23
C ARG A 501 18.39 4.08 -16.72
N VAL A 502 19.45 4.11 -15.96
CA VAL A 502 19.47 4.16 -14.52
C VAL A 502 19.99 5.52 -14.13
N ILE A 503 19.23 6.23 -13.32
CA ILE A 503 19.70 7.48 -12.71
C ILE A 503 20.82 7.10 -11.75
N GLU A 504 22.07 7.34 -12.15
CA GLU A 504 23.24 7.11 -11.30
C GLU A 504 23.48 8.34 -10.42
N ILE A 505 23.44 8.12 -9.12
CA ILE A 505 23.70 9.17 -8.16
C ILE A 505 25.21 9.36 -8.02
N ASP A 506 25.76 10.38 -8.69
CA ASP A 506 27.17 10.77 -8.50
C ASP A 506 27.32 11.73 -7.29
N THR A 507 27.66 11.17 -6.16
CA THR A 507 27.96 11.92 -4.95
C THR A 507 29.36 12.55 -4.93
N THR A 508 30.14 12.38 -5.98
CA THR A 508 31.48 13.02 -6.09
C THR A 508 31.40 14.49 -6.50
N THR A 509 30.25 14.89 -7.06
CA THR A 509 29.96 16.30 -7.36
C THR A 509 29.60 17.07 -6.11
N THR A 510 29.66 18.40 -6.17
CA THR A 510 29.23 19.24 -5.06
C THR A 510 27.70 19.23 -5.00
N SER A 511 27.11 18.93 -3.83
CA SER A 511 25.68 19.04 -3.64
C SER A 511 25.19 20.46 -3.88
N LEU A 512 24.08 20.62 -4.57
CA LEU A 512 23.41 21.92 -4.76
C LEU A 512 22.78 22.41 -3.46
N GLU A 513 22.24 21.48 -2.68
CA GLU A 513 21.62 21.75 -1.39
C GLU A 513 21.96 20.62 -0.41
N THR A 514 22.22 20.99 0.83
CA THR A 514 22.36 20.06 1.94
C THR A 514 21.61 20.62 3.13
N LEU A 515 20.71 19.83 3.70
CA LEU A 515 20.05 20.12 4.97
C LEU A 515 20.41 19.03 5.98
N VAL A 516 20.89 19.43 7.14
CA VAL A 516 21.02 18.58 8.33
C VAL A 516 20.22 19.26 9.42
N ASP A 517 19.16 18.64 9.87
CA ASP A 517 18.24 19.22 10.85
C ASP A 517 17.62 18.14 11.72
N SER A 518 17.01 18.54 12.84
CA SER A 518 16.31 17.65 13.75
C SER A 518 15.01 18.27 14.23
N ASN A 519 14.05 17.44 14.61
CA ASN A 519 12.75 17.89 15.08
C ASN A 519 12.24 17.05 16.25
N ASP A 520 12.10 17.70 17.40
CA ASP A 520 11.54 17.13 18.64
C ASP A 520 10.09 17.52 18.78
N GLN A 521 9.19 16.55 18.98
CA GLN A 521 7.77 16.80 19.07
C GLN A 521 7.16 16.15 20.30
N ASN A 522 6.21 16.87 20.92
CA ASN A 522 5.37 16.36 21.99
C ASN A 522 3.93 16.33 21.51
N LEU A 523 3.40 15.14 21.35
CA LEU A 523 2.11 14.90 20.73
C LEU A 523 1.16 14.27 21.74
N TRP A 524 -0.15 14.54 21.61
CA TRP A 524 -1.13 13.89 22.46
C TRP A 524 -2.42 13.58 21.69
N SER A 525 -3.02 12.44 22.00
CA SER A 525 -4.32 12.01 21.50
C SER A 525 -5.24 11.73 22.66
N ALA A 526 -6.54 11.96 22.49
CA ALA A 526 -7.51 11.75 23.53
C ALA A 526 -8.86 11.31 23.00
N LYS A 527 -9.61 10.58 23.83
CA LYS A 527 -11.00 10.16 23.59
C LYS A 527 -11.83 10.47 24.83
N LEU A 528 -13.04 11.01 24.62
CA LEU A 528 -14.09 11.11 25.62
C LEU A 528 -15.42 10.80 24.96
N GLN A 529 -16.11 9.76 25.42
CA GLN A 529 -17.31 9.25 24.79
C GLN A 529 -18.30 8.73 25.83
N LEU A 530 -19.58 8.91 25.58
CA LEU A 530 -20.68 8.25 26.29
C LEU A 530 -21.28 7.19 25.38
N GLU A 531 -21.52 6.02 25.93
CA GLU A 531 -22.15 4.88 25.27
C GLU A 531 -23.41 4.50 26.05
N TYR A 532 -24.53 4.34 25.37
CA TYR A 532 -25.82 4.01 25.94
C TYR A 532 -26.47 2.83 25.25
N SER A 533 -26.65 1.74 25.98
CA SER A 533 -27.22 0.50 25.48
C SER A 533 -28.74 0.44 25.74
N VAL A 534 -29.53 0.13 24.71
CA VAL A 534 -30.98 -0.05 24.82
C VAL A 534 -31.39 -1.32 24.05
N GLY A 535 -31.72 -2.36 24.77
CA GLY A 535 -32.01 -3.66 24.16
C GLY A 535 -30.78 -4.19 23.41
N ASN A 536 -30.90 -4.36 22.09
CA ASN A 536 -29.80 -4.82 21.22
C ASN A 536 -29.12 -3.66 20.45
N SER A 537 -29.33 -2.43 20.85
CA SER A 537 -28.79 -1.24 20.18
C SER A 537 -27.85 -0.48 21.09
N LEU A 538 -26.70 -0.12 20.57
CA LEU A 538 -25.73 0.77 21.20
C LEU A 538 -25.80 2.15 20.55
N TYR A 539 -25.97 3.20 21.34
CA TYR A 539 -25.87 4.60 20.94
C TYR A 539 -24.63 5.21 21.56
N TYR A 540 -23.87 5.96 20.79
CA TYR A 540 -22.70 6.64 21.33
C TYR A 540 -22.59 8.08 20.84
N ALA A 541 -21.95 8.91 21.65
CA ALA A 541 -21.57 10.27 21.28
C ALA A 541 -20.27 10.66 21.98
N GLY A 542 -19.34 11.27 21.25
CA GLY A 542 -18.04 11.57 21.82
C GLY A 542 -17.20 12.56 21.01
N ILE A 543 -16.02 12.84 21.57
CA ILE A 543 -14.98 13.67 20.98
C ILE A 543 -13.70 12.85 20.96
N ASN A 544 -13.10 12.72 19.77
CA ASN A 544 -11.85 12.01 19.54
C ASN A 544 -10.83 12.97 18.93
N ARG A 545 -9.61 12.99 19.47
CA ARG A 545 -8.49 13.73 18.93
C ARG A 545 -7.37 12.77 18.54
N GLY A 546 -6.97 12.82 17.26
CA GLY A 546 -5.83 12.13 16.70
C GLY A 546 -4.76 13.12 16.24
N VAL A 547 -3.53 12.65 16.10
CA VAL A 547 -2.40 13.42 15.64
C VAL A 547 -1.56 12.62 14.65
N LYS A 548 -1.13 13.28 13.56
CA LYS A 548 -0.06 12.82 12.69
C LYS A 548 1.18 13.66 12.99
N ALA A 549 2.31 13.01 13.15
CA ALA A 549 3.56 13.71 13.45
C ALA A 549 4.01 14.62 12.30
N GLY A 550 4.66 15.73 12.64
CA GLY A 550 5.40 16.54 11.69
C GLY A 550 6.66 15.81 11.21
N SER A 551 7.17 16.17 10.05
CA SER A 551 8.37 15.57 9.46
C SER A 551 8.98 16.50 8.43
N PHE A 552 9.94 15.99 7.67
CA PHE A 552 10.63 16.73 6.63
C PHE A 552 10.05 16.39 5.25
N ASN A 553 9.96 17.42 4.42
CA ASN A 553 9.60 17.31 3.02
C ASN A 553 10.87 17.26 2.17
N ALA A 554 10.93 16.37 1.20
CA ALA A 554 12.08 16.16 0.34
C ALA A 554 11.66 16.20 -1.13
N PRO A 555 11.43 17.40 -1.70
CA PRO A 555 11.04 17.53 -3.10
C PRO A 555 12.18 17.14 -4.05
N LEU A 556 11.81 16.74 -5.26
CA LEU A 556 12.72 16.26 -6.31
C LEU A 556 13.83 17.24 -6.73
N GLN A 557 13.61 18.53 -6.55
CA GLN A 557 14.54 19.59 -7.00
C GLN A 557 15.12 20.42 -5.87
N GLY A 558 15.09 19.91 -4.63
CA GLY A 558 15.52 20.64 -3.46
C GLY A 558 14.41 21.47 -2.83
N GLY A 559 14.77 22.28 -1.84
CA GLY A 559 13.81 23.04 -1.02
C GLY A 559 13.31 22.19 0.16
N PHE A 560 14.20 21.45 0.79
CA PHE A 560 13.90 20.72 2.03
C PHE A 560 13.21 21.62 3.05
N SER A 561 12.18 21.15 3.68
CA SER A 561 11.45 21.91 4.68
C SER A 561 10.82 21.01 5.73
N LEU A 562 10.76 21.52 6.95
CA LEU A 562 10.00 20.92 8.04
C LEU A 562 8.52 21.28 7.88
N TYR A 563 7.62 20.31 8.10
CA TYR A 563 6.20 20.54 8.26
C TYR A 563 5.72 20.16 9.66
N GLU A 564 4.77 20.94 10.18
CA GLU A 564 4.23 20.80 11.52
C GLU A 564 3.31 19.58 11.65
N PRO A 565 3.06 19.08 12.88
CA PRO A 565 2.08 18.05 13.11
C PRO A 565 0.67 18.41 12.64
N GLU A 566 -0.04 17.42 12.10
CA GLU A 566 -1.45 17.56 11.76
C GLU A 566 -2.31 17.06 12.91
N GLU A 567 -3.33 17.84 13.29
CA GLU A 567 -4.24 17.51 14.37
C GLU A 567 -5.67 17.41 13.83
N LEU A 568 -6.37 16.35 14.20
CA LEU A 568 -7.76 16.16 13.85
C LEU A 568 -8.59 15.96 15.12
N THR A 569 -9.62 16.79 15.29
CA THR A 569 -10.62 16.62 16.34
C THR A 569 -11.96 16.29 15.71
N ALA A 570 -12.49 15.11 16.00
CA ALA A 570 -13.77 14.63 15.50
C ALA A 570 -14.82 14.64 16.61
N TYR A 571 -16.02 15.11 16.27
CA TYR A 571 -17.23 14.97 17.07
C TYR A 571 -18.08 13.91 16.38
N GLU A 572 -18.36 12.83 17.07
CA GLU A 572 -19.02 11.67 16.50
C GLU A 572 -20.25 11.31 17.31
N ALA A 573 -21.28 10.81 16.62
CA ALA A 573 -22.45 10.18 17.22
C ALA A 573 -22.92 9.03 16.31
N GLY A 574 -23.35 7.95 16.89
CA GLY A 574 -23.83 6.78 16.18
C GLY A 574 -24.75 5.91 17.02
#